data_b88b63cfb08fb9a3552cb77cae183c67
#
_entry.id   b88b63cfb08fb9a3552cb77cae183c67
#
_cell.length_a   1.000
_cell.length_b   1.000
_cell.length_c   1.000
_cell.angle_alpha   90.00
_cell.angle_beta   90.00
_cell.angle_gamma   90.00
#
_symmetry.space_group_name_H-M   'P 1'
#
loop_
_entity.id
_entity.type
_entity.pdbx_description
1 polymer ?
#
loop_
_entity_poly.entity_id
_entity_poly.type
_entity_poly.pdbx_seq_one_letter_code
_entity_poly.pdbx_strand_id
1 'polypeptide(L)'
;IAVLGLCVMLGMGGQVTFSTAGLMGVGAYTTAILTTRYGWQTLPAICIAVIGGGIFSFVMGLALFRLKGSYFSFASIGFTSLLYTIFSNWMEVTGGPDGISSIPKLDLYFFQCANYYDYFRVYFVVAIICFLIVLRMRKTSFGRALASVRDNEITARSFGVNAYMTKVYSFMIAGVFACLSGAMYAVFEGYISPEPFKYDQSAIYLIMVMLGGVDSTFGAF
;
A
#
# COMPACT_ATOMS: atom_id res chain seq x y z
N ILE A 1 -7.28 1.50 -5.03
CA ILE A 1 -6.61 0.29 -4.49
C ILE A 1 -5.87 0.64 -3.19
N ALA A 2 -5.01 1.66 -3.17
CA ALA A 2 -4.30 2.09 -1.95
C ALA A 2 -5.26 2.45 -0.81
N VAL A 3 -6.34 3.16 -1.11
CA VAL A 3 -7.41 3.53 -0.16
C VAL A 3 -8.12 2.29 0.43
N LEU A 4 -8.32 1.23 -0.36
CA LEU A 4 -8.86 -0.05 0.14
C LEU A 4 -7.94 -0.70 1.17
N GLY A 5 -6.62 -0.67 0.95
CA GLY A 5 -5.63 -1.13 1.93
C GLY A 5 -5.69 -0.32 3.23
N LEU A 6 -5.83 1.00 3.13
CA LEU A 6 -5.97 1.88 4.28
C LEU A 6 -7.29 1.63 5.03
N CYS A 7 -8.38 1.28 4.31
CA CYS A 7 -9.65 0.89 4.91
C CYS A 7 -9.54 -0.38 5.79
N VAL A 8 -8.69 -1.35 5.42
CA VAL A 8 -8.42 -2.51 6.28
C VAL A 8 -7.79 -2.06 7.59
N MET A 9 -6.84 -1.15 7.53
CA MET A 9 -6.09 -0.73 8.70
C MET A 9 -6.86 0.25 9.58
N LEU A 10 -7.47 1.28 8.99
CA LEU A 10 -8.27 2.28 9.72
C LEU A 10 -9.66 1.73 10.05
N GLY A 11 -10.38 1.22 9.06
CA GLY A 11 -11.78 0.80 9.20
C GLY A 11 -11.92 -0.42 10.09
N MET A 12 -11.13 -1.47 9.87
CA MET A 12 -11.22 -2.70 10.65
C MET A 12 -10.33 -2.67 11.89
N GLY A 13 -9.15 -2.05 11.81
CA GLY A 13 -8.14 -2.05 12.88
C GLY A 13 -8.11 -0.81 13.77
N GLY A 14 -8.81 0.28 13.41
CA GLY A 14 -8.83 1.53 14.15
C GLY A 14 -7.46 2.23 14.24
N GLN A 15 -6.51 1.88 13.36
CA GLN A 15 -5.17 2.44 13.39
C GLN A 15 -4.98 3.49 12.29
N VAL A 16 -4.73 4.74 12.71
CA VAL A 16 -4.44 5.84 11.78
C VAL A 16 -2.97 5.76 11.33
N THR A 17 -2.75 5.63 10.04
CA THR A 17 -1.39 5.61 9.46
C THR A 17 -1.23 6.60 8.32
N PHE A 18 -0.05 7.18 8.22
CA PHE A 18 0.38 8.06 7.13
C PHE A 18 1.46 7.41 6.26
N SER A 19 1.62 6.08 6.33
CA SER A 19 2.66 5.37 5.58
C SER A 19 2.22 4.92 4.18
N THR A 20 0.96 5.12 3.81
CA THR A 20 0.39 4.60 2.56
C THR A 20 1.13 5.10 1.31
N ALA A 21 1.41 6.41 1.21
CA ALA A 21 2.13 6.97 0.07
C ALA A 21 3.58 6.49 0.01
N GLY A 22 4.27 6.40 1.15
CA GLY A 22 5.63 5.85 1.20
C GLY A 22 5.71 4.40 0.74
N LEU A 23 4.77 3.54 1.18
CA LEU A 23 4.69 2.15 0.73
C LEU A 23 4.29 2.04 -0.74
N MET A 24 3.43 2.94 -1.23
CA MET A 24 3.12 3.07 -2.65
C MET A 24 4.39 3.40 -3.46
N GLY A 25 5.24 4.30 -2.94
CA GLY A 25 6.56 4.59 -3.52
C GLY A 25 7.46 3.36 -3.59
N VAL A 26 7.52 2.55 -2.53
CA VAL A 26 8.29 1.28 -2.55
C VAL A 26 7.84 0.39 -3.71
N GLY A 27 6.53 0.20 -3.90
CA GLY A 27 5.99 -0.60 -5.01
C GLY A 27 6.33 0.00 -6.37
N ALA A 28 6.16 1.32 -6.54
CA ALA A 28 6.44 2.03 -7.78
C ALA A 28 7.91 1.95 -8.19
N TYR A 29 8.83 2.30 -7.28
CA TYR A 29 10.26 2.27 -7.55
C TYR A 29 10.79 0.85 -7.77
N THR A 30 10.32 -0.14 -7.00
CA THR A 30 10.71 -1.54 -7.23
C THR A 30 10.32 -2.00 -8.62
N THR A 31 9.09 -1.71 -9.06
CA THR A 31 8.63 -2.06 -10.41
C THR A 31 9.44 -1.32 -11.47
N ALA A 32 9.65 -0.02 -11.32
CA ALA A 32 10.40 0.77 -12.27
C ALA A 32 11.85 0.29 -12.42
N ILE A 33 12.54 0.00 -11.32
CA ILE A 33 13.93 -0.48 -11.34
C ILE A 33 14.02 -1.86 -12.03
N LEU A 34 13.12 -2.78 -11.71
CA LEU A 34 13.13 -4.11 -12.31
C LEU A 34 12.86 -4.07 -13.82
N THR A 35 11.97 -3.20 -14.27
CA THR A 35 11.62 -3.09 -15.68
C THR A 35 12.64 -2.30 -16.49
N THR A 36 13.16 -1.16 -15.97
CA THR A 36 14.06 -0.29 -16.73
C THR A 36 15.52 -0.76 -16.70
N ARG A 37 16.01 -1.23 -15.53
CA ARG A 37 17.43 -1.61 -15.38
C ARG A 37 17.69 -3.09 -15.68
N TYR A 38 16.78 -3.96 -15.24
CA TYR A 38 16.94 -5.40 -15.41
C TYR A 38 16.20 -5.95 -16.63
N GLY A 39 15.44 -5.12 -17.34
CA GLY A 39 14.70 -5.52 -18.54
C GLY A 39 13.62 -6.57 -18.29
N TRP A 40 13.12 -6.67 -17.06
CA TRP A 40 12.08 -7.64 -16.73
C TRP A 40 10.74 -7.24 -17.34
N GLN A 41 9.93 -8.23 -17.66
CA GLN A 41 8.54 -7.99 -18.05
C GLN A 41 7.77 -7.34 -16.90
N THR A 42 6.80 -6.49 -17.25
CA THR A 42 6.06 -5.66 -16.29
C THR A 42 5.28 -6.50 -15.26
N LEU A 43 4.66 -7.62 -15.68
CA LEU A 43 3.87 -8.47 -14.77
C LEU A 43 4.71 -9.12 -13.65
N PRO A 44 5.82 -9.86 -13.94
CA PRO A 44 6.65 -10.41 -12.88
C PRO A 44 7.27 -9.31 -12.00
N ALA A 45 7.58 -8.14 -12.56
CA ALA A 45 8.09 -7.01 -11.79
C ALA A 45 7.05 -6.51 -10.77
N ILE A 46 5.78 -6.39 -11.15
CA ILE A 46 4.67 -6.05 -10.24
C ILE A 46 4.53 -7.12 -9.15
N CYS A 47 4.55 -8.41 -9.49
CA CYS A 47 4.45 -9.49 -8.50
C CYS A 47 5.57 -9.42 -7.44
N ILE A 48 6.81 -9.19 -7.87
CA ILE A 48 7.95 -9.04 -6.96
C ILE A 48 7.81 -7.77 -6.11
N ALA A 49 7.39 -6.65 -6.70
CA ALA A 49 7.16 -5.41 -5.98
C ALA A 49 6.09 -5.58 -4.89
N VAL A 50 5.02 -6.32 -5.16
CA VAL A 50 3.94 -6.61 -4.20
C VAL A 50 4.41 -7.54 -3.09
N ILE A 51 5.12 -8.63 -3.42
CA ILE A 51 5.64 -9.57 -2.43
C ILE A 51 6.72 -8.91 -1.58
N GLY A 52 7.69 -8.26 -2.21
CA GLY A 52 8.77 -7.54 -1.52
C GLY A 52 8.24 -6.40 -0.65
N GLY A 53 7.28 -5.63 -1.16
CA GLY A 53 6.60 -4.58 -0.41
C GLY A 53 5.78 -5.12 0.76
N GLY A 54 5.17 -6.30 0.63
CA GLY A 54 4.50 -6.99 1.72
C GLY A 54 5.46 -7.41 2.83
N ILE A 55 6.60 -8.01 2.48
CA ILE A 55 7.66 -8.39 3.42
C ILE A 55 8.23 -7.13 4.11
N PHE A 56 8.53 -6.10 3.34
CA PHE A 56 9.01 -4.82 3.84
C PHE A 56 8.02 -4.20 4.83
N SER A 57 6.75 -4.15 4.48
CA SER A 57 5.68 -3.66 5.36
C SER A 57 5.54 -4.51 6.62
N PHE A 58 5.70 -5.83 6.54
CA PHE A 58 5.68 -6.70 7.70
C PHE A 58 6.83 -6.36 8.68
N VAL A 59 8.06 -6.27 8.16
CA VAL A 59 9.24 -5.93 8.98
C VAL A 59 9.09 -4.55 9.62
N MET A 60 8.63 -3.56 8.86
CA MET A 60 8.38 -2.21 9.39
C MET A 60 7.21 -2.18 10.37
N GLY A 61 6.18 -2.98 10.15
CA GLY A 61 5.09 -3.16 11.10
C GLY A 61 5.56 -3.68 12.45
N LEU A 62 6.48 -4.65 12.47
CA LEU A 62 7.08 -5.15 13.71
C LEU A 62 7.81 -4.04 14.51
N ALA A 63 8.40 -3.08 13.83
CA ALA A 63 9.06 -1.94 14.50
C ALA A 63 8.04 -0.89 14.95
N LEU A 64 7.13 -0.47 14.06
CA LEU A 64 6.20 0.62 14.29
C LEU A 64 5.15 0.30 15.37
N PHE A 65 4.63 -0.93 15.43
CA PHE A 65 3.63 -1.33 16.43
C PHE A 65 4.19 -1.58 17.83
N ARG A 66 5.49 -1.38 18.05
CA ARG A 66 6.04 -1.24 19.41
C ARG A 66 5.60 0.08 20.07
N LEU A 67 5.24 1.07 19.25
CA LEU A 67 4.71 2.34 19.70
C LEU A 67 3.18 2.25 19.88
N LYS A 68 2.67 2.88 20.93
CA LYS A 68 1.24 2.81 21.29
C LYS A 68 0.51 4.11 20.92
N GLY A 69 -0.76 3.98 20.52
CA GLY A 69 -1.65 5.12 20.30
C GLY A 69 -1.13 6.11 19.26
N SER A 70 -1.17 7.39 19.56
CA SER A 70 -0.79 8.48 18.64
C SER A 70 0.69 8.45 18.23
N TYR A 71 1.58 7.86 19.04
CA TYR A 71 3.01 7.73 18.68
C TYR A 71 3.21 6.89 17.43
N PHE A 72 2.36 5.90 17.19
CA PHE A 72 2.36 5.12 15.95
C PHE A 72 2.10 6.01 14.72
N SER A 73 1.11 6.92 14.79
CA SER A 73 0.77 7.83 13.69
C SER A 73 1.93 8.78 13.38
N PHE A 74 2.56 9.37 14.40
CA PHE A 74 3.74 10.22 14.21
C PHE A 74 4.94 9.45 13.63
N ALA A 75 5.18 8.24 14.11
CA ALA A 75 6.23 7.38 13.58
C ALA A 75 5.96 7.01 12.12
N SER A 76 4.70 6.82 11.72
CA SER A 76 4.35 6.54 10.32
C SER A 76 4.59 7.74 9.40
N ILE A 77 4.44 8.99 9.88
CA ILE A 77 4.83 10.19 9.16
C ILE A 77 6.36 10.22 8.97
N GLY A 78 7.11 10.03 10.06
CA GLY A 78 8.58 9.96 10.01
C GLY A 78 9.08 8.88 9.05
N PHE A 79 8.44 7.71 9.07
CA PHE A 79 8.76 6.62 8.17
C PHE A 79 8.54 6.98 6.70
N THR A 80 7.41 7.61 6.35
CA THR A 80 7.14 8.08 4.98
C THR A 80 8.12 9.16 4.56
N SER A 81 8.47 10.09 5.46
CA SER A 81 9.46 11.13 5.19
C SER A 81 10.87 10.54 4.96
N LEU A 82 11.24 9.49 5.70
CA LEU A 82 12.49 8.75 5.45
C LEU A 82 12.49 8.09 4.08
N LEU A 83 11.41 7.42 3.68
CA LEU A 83 11.29 6.82 2.35
C LEU A 83 11.37 7.90 1.26
N TYR A 84 10.66 9.00 1.41
CA TYR A 84 10.74 10.13 0.49
C TYR A 84 12.18 10.66 0.36
N THR A 85 12.89 10.82 1.48
CA THR A 85 14.29 11.25 1.50
C THR A 85 15.19 10.26 0.77
N ILE A 86 14.98 8.95 0.96
CA ILE A 86 15.72 7.91 0.23
C ILE A 86 15.44 8.03 -1.27
N PHE A 87 14.17 8.13 -1.68
CA PHE A 87 13.82 8.26 -3.10
C PHE A 87 14.40 9.51 -3.74
N SER A 88 14.49 10.61 -3.01
CA SER A 88 15.00 11.89 -3.53
C SER A 88 16.52 12.00 -3.57
N ASN A 89 17.25 11.28 -2.71
CA ASN A 89 18.69 11.43 -2.58
C ASN A 89 19.50 10.27 -3.19
N TRP A 90 18.89 9.12 -3.45
CA TRP A 90 19.62 7.97 -3.98
C TRP A 90 19.71 7.98 -5.51
N MET A 91 20.50 8.93 -6.05
CA MET A 91 20.61 9.17 -7.50
C MET A 91 20.96 7.93 -8.31
N GLU A 92 21.83 7.04 -7.79
CA GLU A 92 22.27 5.85 -8.52
C GLU A 92 21.15 4.81 -8.71
N VAL A 93 20.17 4.75 -7.82
CA VAL A 93 19.12 3.71 -7.83
C VAL A 93 17.77 4.27 -8.25
N THR A 94 17.35 5.40 -7.69
CA THR A 94 16.01 5.98 -7.91
C THR A 94 16.01 7.10 -8.96
N GLY A 95 17.18 7.56 -9.42
CA GLY A 95 17.29 8.73 -10.25
C GLY A 95 17.17 10.06 -9.46
N GLY A 96 17.04 9.99 -8.14
CA GLY A 96 16.91 11.16 -7.27
C GLY A 96 15.67 12.00 -7.57
N PRO A 97 15.79 13.35 -7.57
CA PRO A 97 14.65 14.24 -7.84
C PRO A 97 14.09 14.09 -9.26
N ASP A 98 14.92 13.70 -10.23
CA ASP A 98 14.52 13.53 -11.63
C ASP A 98 13.73 12.24 -11.85
N GLY A 99 13.80 11.30 -10.90
CA GLY A 99 13.06 10.05 -10.95
C GLY A 99 13.49 9.07 -12.04
N ILE A 100 12.60 8.14 -12.39
CA ILE A 100 12.85 7.11 -13.42
C ILE A 100 11.84 7.30 -14.55
N SER A 101 12.36 7.46 -15.77
CA SER A 101 11.58 7.54 -17.01
C SER A 101 11.67 6.26 -17.83
N SER A 102 10.87 6.19 -18.89
CA SER A 102 10.88 5.08 -19.85
C SER A 102 10.49 3.73 -19.24
N ILE A 103 9.54 3.74 -18.30
CA ILE A 103 8.96 2.52 -17.75
C ILE A 103 8.14 1.83 -18.85
N PRO A 104 8.40 0.54 -19.16
CA PRO A 104 7.69 -0.17 -20.22
C PRO A 104 6.19 -0.25 -19.89
N LYS A 105 5.38 -0.18 -20.95
CA LYS A 105 3.93 -0.37 -20.84
C LYS A 105 3.58 -1.76 -20.35
N LEU A 106 2.37 -1.94 -19.86
CA LEU A 106 1.89 -3.22 -19.38
C LEU A 106 1.74 -4.20 -20.55
N ASP A 107 2.67 -5.15 -20.64
CA ASP A 107 2.58 -6.28 -21.56
C ASP A 107 2.01 -7.49 -20.80
N LEU A 108 0.71 -7.72 -20.97
CA LEU A 108 0.15 -9.04 -20.66
C LEU A 108 0.49 -9.96 -21.84
N TYR A 109 0.98 -11.15 -21.58
CA TYR A 109 1.37 -12.16 -22.58
C TYR A 109 0.37 -12.34 -23.72
N PHE A 110 -0.90 -11.98 -23.52
CA PHE A 110 -2.00 -12.05 -24.49
C PHE A 110 -2.55 -10.68 -24.93
N PHE A 111 -2.13 -9.56 -24.30
CA PHE A 111 -2.70 -8.24 -24.56
C PHE A 111 -1.64 -7.17 -24.33
N GLN A 112 -1.21 -6.49 -25.39
CA GLN A 112 -0.43 -5.26 -25.24
C GLN A 112 -1.40 -4.10 -25.00
N CYS A 113 -1.31 -3.49 -23.83
CA CYS A 113 -2.10 -2.31 -23.51
C CYS A 113 -1.57 -1.11 -24.31
N ALA A 114 -2.10 -0.91 -25.51
CA ALA A 114 -1.73 0.22 -26.37
C ALA A 114 -2.52 1.48 -26.06
N ASN A 115 -3.78 1.34 -25.61
CA ASN A 115 -4.72 2.43 -25.39
C ASN A 115 -5.06 2.62 -23.90
N TYR A 116 -5.42 3.85 -23.53
CA TYR A 116 -5.90 4.17 -22.17
C TYR A 116 -7.11 3.33 -21.73
N TYR A 117 -7.98 2.93 -22.66
CA TYR A 117 -9.14 2.07 -22.38
C TYR A 117 -8.73 0.68 -21.90
N ASP A 118 -7.61 0.15 -22.39
CA ASP A 118 -7.11 -1.18 -21.98
C ASP A 118 -6.56 -1.13 -20.56
N TYR A 119 -5.82 -0.07 -20.21
CA TYR A 119 -5.38 0.17 -18.83
C TYR A 119 -6.57 0.31 -17.88
N PHE A 120 -7.59 1.09 -18.27
CA PHE A 120 -8.78 1.26 -17.44
C PHE A 120 -9.47 -0.08 -17.16
N ARG A 121 -9.64 -0.95 -18.17
CA ARG A 121 -10.25 -2.27 -18.01
C ARG A 121 -9.46 -3.14 -17.04
N VAL A 122 -8.13 -3.23 -17.21
CA VAL A 122 -7.27 -4.04 -16.35
C VAL A 122 -7.31 -3.51 -14.92
N TYR A 123 -7.17 -2.21 -14.73
CA TYR A 123 -7.13 -1.59 -13.41
C TYR A 123 -8.49 -1.68 -12.70
N PHE A 124 -9.57 -1.58 -13.43
CA PHE A 124 -10.91 -1.77 -12.90
C PHE A 124 -11.15 -3.20 -12.43
N VAL A 125 -10.71 -4.19 -13.20
CA VAL A 125 -10.79 -5.60 -12.79
C VAL A 125 -9.95 -5.86 -11.55
N VAL A 126 -8.72 -5.35 -11.49
CA VAL A 126 -7.84 -5.49 -10.31
C VAL A 126 -8.48 -4.79 -9.10
N ALA A 127 -9.06 -3.61 -9.27
CA ALA A 127 -9.74 -2.89 -8.19
C ALA A 127 -10.94 -3.68 -7.65
N ILE A 128 -11.75 -4.29 -8.52
CA ILE A 128 -12.86 -5.17 -8.12
C ILE A 128 -12.34 -6.38 -7.35
N ILE A 129 -11.28 -7.03 -7.81
CA ILE A 129 -10.69 -8.18 -7.12
C ILE A 129 -10.21 -7.75 -5.72
N CYS A 130 -9.50 -6.65 -5.61
CA CYS A 130 -9.04 -6.08 -4.35
C CYS A 130 -10.22 -5.77 -3.41
N PHE A 131 -11.29 -5.18 -3.93
CA PHE A 131 -12.51 -4.89 -3.18
C PHE A 131 -13.18 -6.15 -2.63
N LEU A 132 -13.31 -7.19 -3.47
CA LEU A 132 -13.87 -8.48 -3.05
C LEU A 132 -13.02 -9.16 -1.98
N ILE A 133 -11.69 -9.06 -2.08
CA ILE A 133 -10.77 -9.57 -1.06
C ILE A 133 -11.03 -8.88 0.27
N VAL A 134 -11.13 -7.54 0.30
CA VAL A 134 -11.38 -6.78 1.53
C VAL A 134 -12.75 -7.10 2.12
N LEU A 135 -13.80 -7.23 1.28
CA LEU A 135 -15.13 -7.64 1.73
C LEU A 135 -15.12 -9.04 2.38
N ARG A 136 -14.41 -9.97 1.76
CA ARG A 136 -14.30 -11.33 2.30
C ARG A 136 -13.48 -11.35 3.59
N MET A 137 -12.42 -10.56 3.68
CA MET A 137 -11.58 -10.45 4.88
C MET A 137 -12.39 -10.05 6.12
N ARG A 138 -13.35 -9.14 5.99
CA ARG A 138 -14.23 -8.73 7.10
C ARG A 138 -14.97 -9.91 7.75
N LYS A 139 -15.33 -10.92 6.95
CA LYS A 139 -16.08 -12.11 7.42
C LYS A 139 -15.17 -13.22 7.96
N THR A 140 -13.84 -13.10 7.84
CA THR A 140 -12.89 -14.10 8.31
C THR A 140 -12.63 -13.97 9.82
N SER A 141 -11.99 -15.01 10.40
CA SER A 141 -11.51 -14.95 11.79
C SER A 141 -10.53 -13.81 12.03
N PHE A 142 -9.67 -13.50 11.04
CA PHE A 142 -8.76 -12.38 11.10
C PHE A 142 -9.49 -11.03 11.18
N GLY A 143 -10.50 -10.83 10.33
CA GLY A 143 -11.30 -9.59 10.35
C GLY A 143 -12.03 -9.38 11.67
N ARG A 144 -12.59 -10.46 12.24
CA ARG A 144 -13.23 -10.40 13.57
C ARG A 144 -12.22 -10.12 14.69
N ALA A 145 -11.03 -10.75 14.64
CA ALA A 145 -9.96 -10.49 15.60
C ALA A 145 -9.49 -9.03 15.52
N LEU A 146 -9.35 -8.49 14.30
CA LEU A 146 -8.95 -7.10 14.09
C LEU A 146 -9.99 -6.11 14.64
N ALA A 147 -11.28 -6.36 14.41
CA ALA A 147 -12.38 -5.57 14.96
C ALA A 147 -12.40 -5.61 16.50
N SER A 148 -12.21 -6.80 17.11
CA SER A 148 -12.16 -6.92 18.57
C SER A 148 -10.98 -6.13 19.18
N VAL A 149 -9.82 -6.10 18.49
CA VAL A 149 -8.65 -5.30 18.91
C VAL A 149 -8.94 -3.80 18.78
N ARG A 150 -9.70 -3.38 17.76
CA ARG A 150 -10.14 -1.99 17.58
C ARG A 150 -11.04 -1.56 18.72
N ASP A 151 -12.01 -2.39 19.07
CA ASP A 151 -13.03 -2.03 20.07
C ASP A 151 -12.44 -2.02 21.48
N ASN A 152 -11.70 -3.04 21.88
CA ASN A 152 -10.98 -3.08 23.15
C ASN A 152 -9.80 -4.06 23.11
N GLU A 153 -8.58 -3.52 23.08
CA GLU A 153 -7.36 -4.32 23.01
C GLU A 153 -7.14 -5.23 24.24
N ILE A 154 -7.53 -4.73 25.45
CA ILE A 154 -7.34 -5.50 26.69
C ILE A 154 -8.27 -6.71 26.69
N THR A 155 -9.54 -6.48 26.36
CA THR A 155 -10.54 -7.54 26.28
C THR A 155 -10.19 -8.57 25.20
N ALA A 156 -9.76 -8.13 24.02
CA ALA A 156 -9.33 -9.03 22.94
C ALA A 156 -8.17 -9.94 23.38
N ARG A 157 -7.21 -9.41 24.13
CA ARG A 157 -6.11 -10.20 24.70
C ARG A 157 -6.58 -11.25 25.71
N SER A 158 -7.58 -10.93 26.53
CA SER A 158 -8.16 -11.87 27.49
C SER A 158 -8.83 -13.06 26.81
N PHE A 159 -9.32 -12.89 25.57
CA PHE A 159 -9.83 -13.97 24.72
C PHE A 159 -8.76 -14.66 23.86
N GLY A 160 -7.47 -14.44 24.15
CA GLY A 160 -6.35 -15.09 23.46
C GLY A 160 -5.95 -14.49 22.13
N VAL A 161 -6.49 -13.31 21.74
CA VAL A 161 -6.10 -12.63 20.50
C VAL A 161 -4.76 -11.92 20.71
N ASN A 162 -3.76 -12.24 19.88
CA ASN A 162 -2.50 -11.51 19.88
C ASN A 162 -2.66 -10.16 19.16
N ALA A 163 -3.02 -9.12 19.92
CA ALA A 163 -3.32 -7.79 19.39
C ALA A 163 -2.13 -7.18 18.61
N TYR A 164 -0.89 -7.42 19.07
CA TYR A 164 0.30 -6.92 18.39
C TYR A 164 0.45 -7.53 16.99
N MET A 165 0.43 -8.85 16.88
CA MET A 165 0.58 -9.52 15.58
C MET A 165 -0.62 -9.24 14.65
N THR A 166 -1.83 -9.13 15.21
CA THR A 166 -3.02 -8.78 14.41
C THR A 166 -2.88 -7.41 13.76
N LYS A 167 -2.35 -6.41 14.48
CA LYS A 167 -2.03 -5.08 13.93
C LYS A 167 -0.91 -5.15 12.89
N VAL A 168 0.15 -5.91 13.13
CA VAL A 168 1.26 -6.08 12.17
C VAL A 168 0.77 -6.70 10.87
N TYR A 169 -0.06 -7.74 10.93
CA TYR A 169 -0.64 -8.34 9.73
C TYR A 169 -1.58 -7.39 8.98
N SER A 170 -2.35 -6.55 9.68
CA SER A 170 -3.19 -5.55 9.03
C SER A 170 -2.35 -4.51 8.27
N PHE A 171 -1.20 -4.10 8.83
CA PHE A 171 -0.27 -3.19 8.18
C PHE A 171 0.42 -3.83 6.96
N MET A 172 0.81 -5.11 7.07
CA MET A 172 1.36 -5.87 5.94
C MET A 172 0.36 -5.91 4.78
N ILE A 173 -0.90 -6.22 5.06
CA ILE A 173 -1.95 -6.26 4.04
C ILE A 173 -2.17 -4.88 3.42
N ALA A 174 -2.27 -3.83 4.24
CA ALA A 174 -2.36 -2.46 3.74
C ALA A 174 -1.16 -2.09 2.86
N GLY A 175 0.05 -2.52 3.24
CA GLY A 175 1.26 -2.35 2.45
C GLY A 175 1.25 -3.09 1.12
N VAL A 176 0.73 -4.31 1.08
CA VAL A 176 0.53 -5.07 -0.18
C VAL A 176 -0.37 -4.30 -1.15
N PHE A 177 -1.51 -3.76 -0.69
CA PHE A 177 -2.40 -2.95 -1.52
C PHE A 177 -1.74 -1.62 -1.94
N ALA A 178 -1.00 -0.98 -1.05
CA ALA A 178 -0.28 0.25 -1.36
C ALA A 178 0.81 0.00 -2.42
N CYS A 179 1.62 -1.05 -2.26
CA CYS A 179 2.66 -1.41 -3.23
C CYS A 179 2.07 -1.82 -4.58
N LEU A 180 0.97 -2.56 -4.59
CA LEU A 180 0.24 -2.88 -5.83
C LEU A 180 -0.23 -1.60 -6.54
N SER A 181 -0.84 -0.67 -5.79
CA SER A 181 -1.27 0.60 -6.35
C SER A 181 -0.10 1.42 -6.91
N GLY A 182 1.03 1.44 -6.21
CA GLY A 182 2.24 2.13 -6.66
C GLY A 182 2.85 1.51 -7.91
N ALA A 183 2.93 0.17 -7.96
CA ALA A 183 3.40 -0.55 -9.13
C ALA A 183 2.54 -0.27 -10.37
N MET A 184 1.21 -0.29 -10.22
CA MET A 184 0.27 0.05 -11.28
C MET A 184 0.38 1.52 -11.71
N TYR A 185 0.56 2.43 -10.75
CA TYR A 185 0.77 3.86 -11.02
C TYR A 185 2.02 4.09 -11.86
N ALA A 186 3.15 3.47 -11.51
CA ALA A 186 4.41 3.59 -12.24
C ALA A 186 4.29 3.15 -13.71
N VAL A 187 3.60 2.03 -13.95
CA VAL A 187 3.38 1.49 -15.29
C VAL A 187 2.41 2.33 -16.12
N PHE A 188 1.42 2.95 -15.46
CA PHE A 188 0.43 3.82 -16.14
C PHE A 188 1.06 5.12 -16.60
N GLU A 189 1.79 5.80 -15.71
CA GLU A 189 2.43 7.09 -16.01
C GLU A 189 3.65 6.93 -16.93
N GLY A 190 4.34 5.77 -16.90
CA GLY A 190 5.58 5.56 -17.63
C GLY A 190 6.77 6.38 -17.11
N TYR A 191 6.54 7.16 -16.06
CA TYR A 191 7.50 8.01 -15.35
C TYR A 191 7.13 8.08 -13.88
N ILE A 192 8.11 8.07 -13.00
CA ILE A 192 7.91 8.27 -11.56
C ILE A 192 8.90 9.28 -11.02
N SER A 193 8.41 10.16 -10.15
CA SER A 193 9.21 11.08 -9.34
C SER A 193 8.90 10.85 -7.86
N PRO A 194 9.73 11.38 -6.92
CA PRO A 194 9.46 11.21 -5.49
C PRO A 194 8.22 11.98 -4.99
N GLU A 195 7.83 13.05 -5.67
CA GLU A 195 6.78 14.00 -5.23
C GLU A 195 5.44 13.34 -4.83
N PRO A 196 4.86 12.39 -5.62
CA PRO A 196 3.59 11.75 -5.26
C PRO A 196 3.66 10.85 -4.02
N PHE A 197 4.86 10.59 -3.48
CA PHE A 197 5.06 9.68 -2.35
C PHE A 197 5.37 10.40 -1.04
N LYS A 198 5.12 11.71 -0.97
CA LYS A 198 5.18 12.51 0.25
C LYS A 198 4.08 12.13 1.24
N TYR A 199 4.29 12.44 2.52
CA TYR A 199 3.32 12.17 3.58
C TYR A 199 1.98 12.92 3.37
N ASP A 200 2.00 14.08 2.70
CA ASP A 200 0.79 14.86 2.37
C ASP A 200 -0.21 14.03 1.54
N GLN A 201 0.27 13.23 0.61
CA GLN A 201 -0.59 12.32 -0.16
C GLN A 201 -1.21 11.24 0.72
N SER A 202 -0.48 10.74 1.73
CA SER A 202 -1.07 9.80 2.70
C SER A 202 -2.21 10.44 3.50
N ALA A 203 -2.08 11.73 3.82
CA ALA A 203 -3.16 12.48 4.49
C ALA A 203 -4.40 12.59 3.60
N ILE A 204 -4.22 12.85 2.31
CA ILE A 204 -5.34 12.88 1.34
C ILE A 204 -6.04 11.51 1.27
N TYR A 205 -5.30 10.40 1.18
CA TYR A 205 -5.88 9.05 1.19
C TYR A 205 -6.63 8.76 2.49
N LEU A 206 -6.13 9.24 3.64
CA LEU A 206 -6.81 9.13 4.92
C LEU A 206 -8.14 9.89 4.91
N ILE A 207 -8.15 11.12 4.41
CA ILE A 207 -9.37 11.94 4.28
C ILE A 207 -10.38 11.24 3.37
N MET A 208 -9.94 10.64 2.26
CA MET A 208 -10.82 9.87 1.37
C MET A 208 -11.53 8.73 2.11
N VAL A 209 -10.79 7.95 2.94
CA VAL A 209 -11.40 6.88 3.74
C VAL A 209 -12.38 7.45 4.79
N MET A 210 -12.04 8.57 5.41
CA MET A 210 -12.91 9.19 6.42
C MET A 210 -14.20 9.72 5.81
N LEU A 211 -14.13 10.38 4.66
CA LEU A 211 -15.29 10.91 3.94
C LEU A 211 -16.15 9.79 3.32
N GLY A 212 -15.52 8.71 2.84
CA GLY A 212 -16.23 7.55 2.32
C GLY A 212 -16.91 6.70 3.41
N GLY A 213 -16.57 6.94 4.67
CA GLY A 213 -17.07 6.21 5.83
C GLY A 213 -16.15 5.09 6.27
N VAL A 214 -15.54 5.27 7.45
CA VAL A 214 -14.51 4.37 8.02
C VAL A 214 -14.98 2.92 8.12
N ASP A 215 -16.25 2.70 8.43
CA ASP A 215 -16.85 1.37 8.57
C ASP A 215 -17.40 0.80 7.24
N SER A 216 -17.45 1.60 6.18
CA SER A 216 -17.96 1.18 4.89
C SER A 216 -16.82 0.89 3.90
N THR A 217 -16.71 -0.38 3.45
CA THR A 217 -15.80 -0.71 2.33
C THR A 217 -16.26 -0.10 1.01
N PHE A 218 -17.56 0.17 0.85
CA PHE A 218 -18.10 0.81 -0.34
C PHE A 218 -17.65 2.28 -0.45
N GLY A 219 -17.52 2.98 0.66
CA GLY A 219 -17.05 4.36 0.66
C GLY A 219 -15.56 4.52 0.34
N ALA A 220 -14.78 3.43 0.48
CA ALA A 220 -13.36 3.40 0.13
C ALA A 220 -13.10 2.99 -1.34
N PHE A 221 -14.12 2.50 -2.04
CA PHE A 221 -14.09 2.10 -3.46
C PHE A 221 -14.57 3.24 -4.35
#